data_1ed2cc2e6c9fc8962aac0660dfaebae0
#
_entry.id   1ed2cc2e6c9fc8962aac0660dfaebae0
#
_cell.length_a   1.000
_cell.length_b   1.000
_cell.length_c   1.000
_cell.angle_alpha   90.00
_cell.angle_beta   90.00
_cell.angle_gamma   90.00
#
_symmetry.space_group_name_H-M   'P 1'
#
loop_
_entity.id
_entity.type
_entity.pdbx_description
1 polymer ?
#
loop_
_entity_poly.entity_id
_entity_poly.type
_entity_poly.pdbx_seq_one_letter_code
_entity_poly.pdbx_strand_id
1 'polypeptide(L)'
;VASPIISNPDCLIALNKPSLYKFESRVKPGGTIIVNSSLISDKVSRDDVKVIYLNSLELAQEAGHPKTANIVVLGAYIKHSGLFSLDLVAETIKEKFAEKPKVIPANLKALELGYNAI
;
A
#
# COMPACT_ATOMS: atom_id res chain seq x y z
N VAL A 1 10.39 -3.18 -10.66
CA VAL A 1 10.66 -2.36 -9.50
C VAL A 1 11.23 -3.23 -8.40
N ALA A 2 12.42 -2.95 -8.03
CA ALA A 2 13.03 -3.63 -6.92
C ALA A 2 12.37 -3.17 -5.63
N SER A 3 11.76 -4.07 -4.91
CA SER A 3 11.36 -3.78 -3.55
C SER A 3 12.63 -3.54 -2.74
N PRO A 4 12.67 -2.52 -1.90
CA PRO A 4 13.80 -2.37 -1.00
C PRO A 4 13.90 -3.62 -0.15
N ILE A 5 15.06 -4.24 -0.16
CA ILE A 5 15.29 -5.43 0.63
C ILE A 5 15.70 -4.99 2.01
N ILE A 6 14.76 -5.11 2.94
CA ILE A 6 15.04 -4.89 4.35
C ILE A 6 15.01 -6.25 5.01
N SER A 7 16.11 -6.62 5.65
CA SER A 7 16.15 -7.85 6.44
C SER A 7 15.26 -7.68 7.67
N ASN A 8 14.36 -8.62 7.91
CA ASN A 8 13.46 -8.62 9.07
C ASN A 8 12.61 -7.34 9.17
N PRO A 9 11.81 -7.01 8.16
CA PRO A 9 11.00 -5.80 8.20
C PRO A 9 9.88 -5.88 9.25
N ASP A 10 9.52 -4.72 9.79
CA ASP A 10 8.35 -4.59 10.66
C ASP A 10 7.05 -4.61 9.86
N CYS A 11 7.11 -4.17 8.62
CA CYS A 11 5.96 -4.13 7.72
C CYS A 11 6.41 -4.57 6.33
N LEU A 12 5.69 -5.52 5.77
CA LEU A 12 5.87 -5.96 4.40
C LEU A 12 4.67 -5.53 3.58
N ILE A 13 4.93 -4.91 2.43
CA ILE A 13 3.90 -4.61 1.45
C ILE A 13 4.09 -5.59 0.30
N ALA A 14 3.17 -6.54 0.16
CA ALA A 14 3.22 -7.56 -0.88
C ALA A 14 2.32 -7.14 -2.04
N LEU A 15 2.92 -6.64 -3.11
CA LEU A 15 2.19 -6.17 -4.29
C LEU A 15 1.91 -7.30 -5.27
N ASN A 16 2.67 -8.38 -5.21
CA ASN A 16 2.47 -9.54 -6.06
C ASN A 16 2.80 -10.82 -5.30
N LYS A 17 2.38 -11.94 -5.86
CA LYS A 17 2.53 -13.26 -5.25
C LYS A 17 3.99 -13.64 -4.98
N PRO A 18 4.93 -13.47 -5.92
CA PRO A 18 6.34 -13.79 -5.64
C PRO A 18 6.92 -13.00 -4.47
N SER A 19 6.55 -11.74 -4.33
CA SER A 19 7.03 -10.91 -3.20
C SER A 19 6.52 -11.46 -1.87
N LEU A 20 5.25 -11.88 -1.83
CA LEU A 20 4.68 -12.44 -0.61
C LEU A 20 5.46 -13.69 -0.17
N TYR A 21 5.64 -14.64 -1.09
CA TYR A 21 6.34 -15.88 -0.77
C TYR A 21 7.80 -15.68 -0.39
N LYS A 22 8.46 -14.72 -1.05
CA LYS A 22 9.87 -14.46 -0.79
C LYS A 22 10.12 -13.82 0.57
N PHE A 23 9.25 -12.92 1.00
CA PHE A 23 9.49 -12.09 2.18
C PHE A 23 8.59 -12.37 3.37
N GLU A 24 7.53 -13.18 3.21
CA GLU A 24 6.59 -13.49 4.28
C GLU A 24 7.30 -13.97 5.56
N SER A 25 8.25 -14.87 5.43
CA SER A 25 8.95 -15.44 6.55
C SER A 25 9.92 -14.47 7.25
N ARG A 26 10.24 -13.36 6.60
CA ARG A 26 11.20 -12.38 7.12
C ARG A 26 10.58 -11.29 7.98
N VAL A 27 9.26 -11.18 7.99
CA VAL A 27 8.58 -10.18 8.81
C VAL A 27 8.76 -10.56 10.28
N LYS A 28 9.11 -9.59 11.10
CA LYS A 28 9.29 -9.80 12.53
C LYS A 28 8.00 -10.30 13.18
N PRO A 29 8.06 -11.18 14.17
CA PRO A 29 6.88 -11.53 14.97
C PRO A 29 6.23 -10.26 15.54
N GLY A 30 4.91 -10.15 15.41
CA GLY A 30 4.19 -8.94 15.79
C GLY A 30 4.18 -7.85 14.73
N GLY A 31 4.87 -8.06 13.61
CA GLY A 31 4.86 -7.12 12.48
C GLY A 31 3.58 -7.18 11.68
N THR A 32 3.58 -6.52 10.52
CA THR A 32 2.38 -6.41 9.67
C THR A 32 2.71 -6.75 8.23
N ILE A 33 1.79 -7.44 7.57
CA ILE A 33 1.86 -7.71 6.13
C ILE A 33 0.64 -7.09 5.48
N ILE A 34 0.86 -6.17 4.55
CA ILE A 34 -0.20 -5.60 3.72
C ILE A 34 -0.18 -6.34 2.39
N VAL A 35 -1.24 -7.08 2.11
CA VAL A 35 -1.35 -7.91 0.92
C VAL A 35 -2.24 -7.22 -0.11
N ASN A 36 -1.74 -7.06 -1.32
CA ASN A 36 -2.58 -6.58 -2.43
C ASN A 36 -3.49 -7.71 -2.90
N SER A 37 -4.69 -7.77 -2.34
CA SER A 37 -5.64 -8.84 -2.63
C SER A 37 -6.21 -8.80 -4.04
N SER A 38 -5.96 -7.73 -4.80
CA SER A 38 -6.31 -7.65 -6.21
C SER A 38 -5.52 -8.65 -7.06
N LEU A 39 -4.27 -8.91 -6.67
CA LEU A 39 -3.35 -9.78 -7.42
C LEU A 39 -2.99 -11.04 -6.67
N ILE A 40 -3.21 -11.09 -5.36
CA ILE A 40 -2.83 -12.21 -4.50
C ILE A 40 -4.09 -12.76 -3.86
N SER A 41 -4.49 -13.95 -4.26
CA SER A 41 -5.62 -14.66 -3.66
C SER A 41 -5.21 -15.53 -2.47
N ASP A 42 -3.93 -15.77 -2.33
CA ASP A 42 -3.40 -16.63 -1.28
C ASP A 42 -3.48 -15.95 0.08
N LYS A 43 -3.67 -16.75 1.11
CA LYS A 43 -3.69 -16.26 2.48
C LYS A 43 -2.30 -16.39 3.09
N VAL A 44 -1.96 -15.44 3.98
CA VAL A 44 -0.73 -15.53 4.75
C VAL A 44 -0.86 -16.68 5.74
N SER A 45 0.16 -17.53 5.80
CA SER A 45 0.14 -18.71 6.67
C SER A 45 0.56 -18.43 8.10
N ARG A 46 1.16 -17.26 8.35
CA ARG A 46 1.63 -16.88 9.69
C ARG A 46 0.50 -16.35 10.55
N ASP A 47 0.52 -16.72 11.82
CA ASP A 47 -0.45 -16.26 12.82
C ASP A 47 0.16 -15.30 13.86
N ASP A 48 1.46 -15.03 13.76
CA ASP A 48 2.19 -14.14 14.67
C ASP A 48 2.35 -12.71 14.10
N VAL A 49 1.68 -12.40 12.99
CA VAL A 49 1.73 -11.10 12.35
C VAL A 49 0.31 -10.62 12.06
N LYS A 50 0.14 -9.30 12.01
CA LYS A 50 -1.11 -8.71 11.55
C LYS A 50 -1.13 -8.73 10.03
N VAL A 51 -2.23 -9.16 9.43
CA VAL A 51 -2.37 -9.21 7.98
C VAL A 51 -3.52 -8.30 7.54
N ILE A 52 -3.24 -7.45 6.57
CA ILE A 52 -4.22 -6.55 5.99
C ILE A 52 -4.36 -6.91 4.51
N TYR A 53 -5.55 -7.33 4.11
CA TYR A 53 -5.85 -7.65 2.71
C TYR A 53 -6.47 -6.41 2.08
N LEU A 54 -5.75 -5.79 1.15
CA LEU A 54 -6.13 -4.53 0.52
C LEU A 54 -6.40 -4.76 -0.97
N ASN A 55 -7.64 -4.56 -1.39
CA ASN A 55 -8.00 -4.63 -2.81
C ASN A 55 -7.68 -3.29 -3.47
N SER A 56 -6.40 -3.08 -3.77
CA SER A 56 -5.91 -1.81 -4.27
C SER A 56 -6.45 -1.44 -5.64
N LEU A 57 -6.69 -2.43 -6.52
CA LEU A 57 -7.21 -2.17 -7.86
C LEU A 57 -8.65 -1.67 -7.81
N GLU A 58 -9.49 -2.30 -7.00
CA GLU A 58 -10.88 -1.88 -6.84
C GLU A 58 -10.96 -0.46 -6.27
N LEU A 59 -10.16 -0.18 -5.24
CA LEU A 59 -10.11 1.16 -4.67
C LEU A 59 -9.56 2.19 -5.65
N ALA A 60 -8.58 1.81 -6.47
CA ALA A 60 -8.06 2.70 -7.51
C ALA A 60 -9.12 3.03 -8.57
N GLN A 61 -9.91 2.05 -8.95
CA GLN A 61 -11.02 2.26 -9.88
C GLN A 61 -12.07 3.20 -9.27
N GLU A 62 -12.37 3.05 -7.99
CA GLU A 62 -13.26 3.94 -7.27
C GLU A 62 -12.69 5.37 -7.22
N ALA A 63 -11.38 5.51 -7.12
CA ALA A 63 -10.71 6.82 -7.15
C ALA A 63 -10.77 7.48 -8.53
N GLY A 64 -11.04 6.72 -9.57
CA GLY A 64 -11.20 7.21 -10.94
C GLY A 64 -10.14 6.75 -11.93
N HIS A 65 -9.09 6.06 -11.49
CA HIS A 65 -8.07 5.58 -12.41
C HIS A 65 -7.31 4.37 -11.83
N PRO A 66 -7.29 3.23 -12.55
CA PRO A 66 -6.65 2.01 -12.04
C PRO A 66 -5.14 2.16 -11.79
N LYS A 67 -4.47 3.11 -12.44
CA LYS A 67 -3.03 3.34 -12.21
C LYS A 67 -2.72 3.94 -10.83
N THR A 68 -3.74 4.35 -10.08
CA THR A 68 -3.53 4.89 -8.73
C THR A 68 -3.42 3.81 -7.66
N ALA A 69 -3.41 2.54 -8.03
CA ALA A 69 -3.34 1.42 -7.06
C ALA A 69 -2.13 1.54 -6.11
N ASN A 70 -0.98 1.99 -6.61
CA ASN A 70 0.20 2.20 -5.76
C ASN A 70 -0.05 3.28 -4.70
N ILE A 71 -0.82 4.29 -5.02
CA ILE A 71 -1.16 5.37 -4.08
C ILE A 71 -2.15 4.87 -3.03
N VAL A 72 -3.06 3.97 -3.41
CA VAL A 72 -3.95 3.31 -2.44
C VAL A 72 -3.12 2.55 -1.40
N VAL A 73 -2.13 1.78 -1.85
CA VAL A 73 -1.25 1.04 -0.95
C VAL A 73 -0.46 1.99 -0.05
N LEU A 74 0.03 3.09 -0.61
CA LEU A 74 0.73 4.12 0.16
C LEU A 74 -0.17 4.70 1.26
N GLY A 75 -1.43 5.00 0.95
CA GLY A 75 -2.38 5.49 1.95
C GLY A 75 -2.58 4.51 3.10
N ALA A 76 -2.73 3.23 2.79
CA ALA A 76 -2.86 2.19 3.80
C ALA A 76 -1.60 2.10 4.68
N TYR A 77 -0.43 2.18 4.08
CA TYR A 77 0.82 2.15 4.82
C TYR A 77 0.96 3.35 5.76
N ILE A 78 0.59 4.54 5.31
CA ILE A 78 0.63 5.76 6.13
C ILE A 78 -0.27 5.60 7.35
N LYS A 79 -1.46 5.08 7.16
CA LYS A 79 -2.40 4.82 8.26
C LYS A 79 -1.81 3.84 9.28
N HIS A 80 -1.22 2.76 8.77
CA HIS A 80 -0.63 1.73 9.63
C HIS A 80 0.59 2.26 10.40
N SER A 81 1.51 2.93 9.69
CA SER A 81 2.79 3.33 10.29
C SER A 81 2.66 4.50 11.25
N GLY A 82 1.76 5.44 10.95
CA GLY A 82 1.62 6.66 11.75
C GLY A 82 2.83 7.58 11.68
N LEU A 83 3.81 7.29 10.81
CA LEU A 83 5.05 8.06 10.72
C LEU A 83 4.90 9.38 9.97
N PHE A 84 3.92 9.47 9.08
CA PHE A 84 3.70 10.64 8.25
C PHE A 84 2.28 11.11 8.37
N SER A 85 2.06 12.43 8.27
CA SER A 85 0.70 12.95 8.19
C SER A 85 0.15 12.76 6.79
N LEU A 86 -1.15 12.50 6.70
CA LEU A 86 -1.83 12.38 5.41
C LEU A 86 -1.69 13.67 4.59
N ASP A 87 -1.80 14.84 5.26
CA ASP A 87 -1.68 16.14 4.61
C ASP A 87 -0.31 16.35 3.98
N LEU A 88 0.76 15.94 4.67
CA LEU A 88 2.12 16.06 4.14
C LEU A 88 2.29 15.23 2.88
N VAL A 89 1.80 14.01 2.87
CA VAL A 89 1.89 13.14 1.70
C VAL A 89 1.02 13.67 0.57
N ALA A 90 -0.16 14.20 0.88
CA ALA A 90 -1.03 14.83 -0.13
C ALA A 90 -0.32 16.00 -0.82
N GLU A 91 0.37 16.85 -0.07
CA GLU A 91 1.16 17.95 -0.64
C GLU A 91 2.29 17.43 -1.54
N THR A 92 2.96 16.37 -1.14
CA THR A 92 4.01 15.74 -1.95
C THR A 92 3.45 15.22 -3.27
N ILE A 93 2.25 14.64 -3.25
CA ILE A 93 1.58 14.18 -4.48
C ILE A 93 1.28 15.35 -5.40
N LYS A 94 0.78 16.46 -4.86
CA LYS A 94 0.50 17.66 -5.66
C LYS A 94 1.77 18.18 -6.34
N GLU A 95 2.89 18.20 -5.62
CA GLU A 95 4.18 18.62 -6.18
C GLU A 95 4.65 17.66 -7.27
N LYS A 96 4.55 16.36 -7.01
CA LYS A 96 5.00 15.34 -7.98
C LYS A 96 4.26 15.42 -9.30
N PHE A 97 2.97 15.69 -9.26
CA PHE A 97 2.13 15.74 -10.44
C PHE A 97 1.78 17.18 -10.89
N ALA A 98 2.59 18.16 -10.48
CA ALA A 98 2.34 19.56 -10.81
C ALA A 98 2.27 19.81 -12.32
N GLU A 99 3.03 19.04 -13.12
CA GLU A 99 3.02 19.13 -14.58
C GLU A 99 1.85 18.39 -15.22
N LYS A 100 1.17 17.53 -14.45
CA LYS A 100 0.01 16.77 -14.91
C LYS A 100 -1.14 16.92 -13.92
N PRO A 101 -1.70 18.13 -13.80
CA PRO A 101 -2.70 18.40 -12.77
C PRO A 101 -3.98 17.57 -12.92
N LYS A 102 -4.24 17.02 -14.10
CA LYS A 102 -5.42 16.20 -14.34
C LYS A 102 -5.42 14.90 -13.54
N VAL A 103 -4.24 14.38 -13.14
CA VAL A 103 -4.15 13.14 -12.38
C VAL A 103 -4.16 13.36 -10.86
N ILE A 104 -4.04 14.62 -10.41
CA ILE A 104 -3.99 14.93 -8.98
C ILE A 104 -5.26 14.50 -8.25
N PRO A 105 -6.49 14.81 -8.71
CA PRO A 105 -7.69 14.41 -7.97
C PRO A 105 -7.80 12.90 -7.77
N ALA A 106 -7.51 12.09 -8.79
CA ALA A 106 -7.57 10.64 -8.67
C ALA A 106 -6.52 10.11 -7.69
N ASN A 107 -5.31 10.66 -7.72
CA ASN A 107 -4.26 10.26 -6.80
C ASN A 107 -4.58 10.64 -5.35
N LEU A 108 -5.12 11.83 -5.11
CA LEU A 108 -5.52 12.23 -3.77
C LEU A 108 -6.68 11.37 -3.25
N LYS A 109 -7.64 11.05 -4.11
CA LYS A 109 -8.75 10.17 -3.75
C LYS A 109 -8.24 8.75 -3.43
N ALA A 110 -7.31 8.24 -4.23
CA ALA A 110 -6.70 6.94 -3.99
C ALA A 110 -5.97 6.90 -2.64
N LEU A 111 -5.22 7.95 -2.32
CA LEU A 111 -4.53 8.06 -1.04
C LEU A 111 -5.52 8.00 0.13
N GLU A 112 -6.60 8.76 0.03
CA GLU A 112 -7.64 8.79 1.05
C GLU A 112 -8.33 7.44 1.19
N LEU A 113 -8.69 6.79 0.09
CA LEU A 113 -9.35 5.48 0.13
C LEU A 113 -8.46 4.42 0.76
N GLY A 114 -7.17 4.41 0.43
CA GLY A 114 -6.22 3.50 1.05
C GLY A 114 -6.06 3.76 2.55
N TYR A 115 -5.95 5.02 2.92
CA TYR A 115 -5.83 5.45 4.31
C TYR A 115 -7.04 5.00 5.14
N ASN A 116 -8.24 5.12 4.59
CA ASN A 116 -9.48 4.79 5.28
C ASN A 116 -9.84 3.30 5.20
N ALA A 117 -9.12 2.51 4.42
CA ALA A 117 -9.37 1.07 4.27
C ALA A 117 -8.90 0.24 5.47
N ILE A 118 -8.11 0.83 6.35
CA ILE A 118 -7.57 0.15 7.53
C ILE A 118 -8.28 0.59 8.78
#